data_73e8a153579c0b989913c2191350b28a
#
_entry.id   73e8a153579c0b989913c2191350b28a
#
_cell.length_a   1.000
_cell.length_b   1.000
_cell.length_c   1.000
_cell.angle_alpha   90.00
_cell.angle_beta   90.00
_cell.angle_gamma   90.00
#
_symmetry.space_group_name_H-M   'P 1'
#
loop_
_entity.id
_entity.type
_entity.pdbx_description
1 polymer ?
#
loop_
_entity_poly.entity_id
_entity_poly.type
_entity_poly.pdbx_seq_one_letter_code
_entity_poly.pdbx_strand_id
1 'polypeptide(L)'
;DALSEDVALIVDMFCCLFEVKEAGLRLTRLDSPMCPKFHFDRVPCRLVITYTGRATEWLTNDTIDRTKLGAGSLGQPDHLSGLYDSESAIRRMQPGDVALLKGSGWEGNEATGLIHRSPHVADNERRLLLTLDFI
;
A
#
# COMPACT_ATOMS: atom_id res chain seq x y z
N ASP A 1 18.60 16.82 -6.80
CA ASP A 1 18.53 16.93 -5.35
C ASP A 1 18.42 15.54 -4.69
N ALA A 2 18.40 15.50 -3.39
CA ALA A 2 18.40 14.24 -2.65
C ALA A 2 17.16 13.39 -2.94
N LEU A 3 15.98 13.98 -3.08
CA LEU A 3 14.76 13.25 -3.41
C LEU A 3 14.84 12.65 -4.81
N SER A 4 15.27 13.43 -5.79
CA SER A 4 15.40 12.95 -7.18
C SER A 4 16.42 11.83 -7.28
N GLU A 5 17.51 11.91 -6.57
CA GLU A 5 18.55 10.87 -6.53
C GLU A 5 18.01 9.59 -5.89
N ASP A 6 17.27 9.72 -4.80
CA ASP A 6 16.66 8.57 -4.13
C ASP A 6 15.62 7.89 -5.03
N VAL A 7 14.74 8.66 -5.65
CA VAL A 7 13.72 8.14 -6.58
C VAL A 7 14.40 7.40 -7.74
N ALA A 8 15.45 7.98 -8.33
CA ALA A 8 16.19 7.34 -9.42
C ALA A 8 16.80 6.00 -8.98
N LEU A 9 17.39 5.96 -7.80
CA LEU A 9 17.95 4.72 -7.23
C LEU A 9 16.86 3.66 -7.03
N ILE A 10 15.72 4.03 -6.49
CA ILE A 10 14.62 3.11 -6.23
C ILE A 10 14.04 2.55 -7.55
N VAL A 11 13.92 3.39 -8.57
CA VAL A 11 13.49 2.94 -9.91
C VAL A 11 14.50 1.93 -10.48
N ASP A 12 15.79 2.21 -10.38
CA ASP A 12 16.83 1.28 -10.85
C ASP A 12 16.77 -0.05 -10.10
N MET A 13 16.59 -0.02 -8.80
CA MET A 13 16.48 -1.22 -7.97
C MET A 13 15.24 -2.04 -8.33
N PHE A 14 14.10 -1.39 -8.51
CA PHE A 14 12.84 -2.05 -8.92
C PHE A 14 13.02 -2.72 -10.30
N CYS A 15 13.55 -2.00 -11.27
CA CYS A 15 13.75 -2.53 -12.61
C CYS A 15 14.74 -3.68 -12.63
N CYS A 16 15.80 -3.61 -11.84
CA CYS A 16 16.77 -4.69 -11.70
C CYS A 16 16.14 -5.92 -11.04
N LEU A 17 15.40 -5.74 -9.95
CA LEU A 17 14.76 -6.83 -9.21
C LEU A 17 13.79 -7.63 -10.09
N PHE A 18 12.97 -6.93 -10.84
CA PHE A 18 11.92 -7.55 -11.67
C PHE A 18 12.32 -7.78 -13.12
N GLU A 19 13.56 -7.47 -13.48
CA GLU A 19 14.10 -7.64 -14.85
C GLU A 19 13.24 -6.92 -15.90
N VAL A 20 12.82 -5.70 -15.59
CA VAL A 20 12.06 -4.84 -16.50
C VAL A 20 12.89 -3.62 -16.88
N LYS A 21 12.58 -3.01 -18.02
CA LYS A 21 13.33 -1.85 -18.55
C LYS A 21 12.78 -0.53 -18.05
N GLU A 22 11.54 -0.51 -17.62
CA GLU A 22 10.86 0.70 -17.19
C GLU A 22 9.77 0.37 -16.15
N ALA A 23 9.38 1.38 -15.39
CA ALA A 23 8.35 1.28 -14.38
C ALA A 23 7.41 2.48 -14.48
N GLY A 24 6.14 2.27 -14.16
CA GLY A 24 5.19 3.36 -14.01
C GLY A 24 5.40 4.07 -12.68
N LEU A 25 5.87 5.31 -12.71
CA LEU A 25 6.17 6.09 -11.53
C LEU A 25 5.06 7.09 -11.25
N ARG A 26 4.62 7.14 -9.98
CA ARG A 26 3.73 8.18 -9.49
C ARG A 26 4.29 8.72 -8.19
N LEU A 27 4.54 10.03 -8.16
CA LEU A 27 4.92 10.75 -6.95
C LEU A 27 3.80 11.75 -6.65
N THR A 28 3.09 11.54 -5.55
CA THR A 28 1.86 12.26 -5.25
C THR A 28 1.92 12.90 -3.87
N ARG A 29 1.54 14.17 -3.81
CA ARG A 29 1.29 14.86 -2.56
C ARG A 29 -0.19 14.70 -2.21
N LEU A 30 -0.47 14.18 -1.03
CA LEU A 30 -1.82 13.86 -0.58
C LEU A 30 -2.20 14.68 0.64
N ASP A 31 -3.35 15.34 0.56
CA ASP A 31 -3.97 16.07 1.67
C ASP A 31 -5.09 15.25 2.33
N SER A 32 -5.47 14.12 1.71
CA SER A 32 -6.51 13.19 2.17
C SER A 32 -6.11 11.76 1.84
N PRO A 33 -6.71 10.75 2.49
CA PRO A 33 -6.43 9.35 2.17
C PRO A 33 -6.80 9.03 0.72
N MET A 34 -5.91 8.38 -0.02
CA MET A 34 -6.17 7.97 -1.40
C MET A 34 -7.11 6.76 -1.46
N CYS A 35 -6.81 5.71 -0.70
CA CYS A 35 -7.63 4.50 -0.60
C CYS A 35 -7.79 4.18 0.88
N PRO A 36 -8.79 4.79 1.56
CA PRO A 36 -8.87 4.75 3.02
C PRO A 36 -9.41 3.44 3.59
N LYS A 37 -10.01 2.57 2.76
CA LYS A 37 -10.47 1.25 3.19
C LYS A 37 -9.42 0.20 2.90
N PHE A 38 -9.29 -0.77 3.79
CA PHE A 38 -8.44 -1.93 3.56
C PHE A 38 -8.89 -2.68 2.30
N HIS A 39 -7.93 -2.97 1.45
CA HIS A 39 -8.13 -3.63 0.16
C HIS A 39 -6.84 -4.35 -0.24
N PHE A 40 -6.91 -5.13 -1.31
CA PHE A 40 -5.73 -5.65 -1.97
C PHE A 40 -5.67 -5.11 -3.41
N ASP A 41 -4.46 -5.05 -3.95
CA ASP A 41 -4.24 -4.66 -5.33
C ASP A 41 -4.38 -5.88 -6.24
N ARG A 42 -4.86 -5.66 -7.46
CA ARG A 42 -4.98 -6.72 -8.47
C ARG A 42 -3.75 -6.85 -9.36
N VAL A 43 -2.80 -5.94 -9.22
CA VAL A 43 -1.51 -5.98 -9.94
C VAL A 43 -0.60 -7.06 -9.35
N PRO A 44 0.47 -7.47 -10.06
CA PRO A 44 1.42 -8.44 -9.52
C PRO A 44 2.13 -7.94 -8.27
N CYS A 45 2.70 -6.74 -8.34
CA CYS A 45 3.43 -6.14 -7.22
C CYS A 45 3.53 -4.63 -7.43
N ARG A 46 3.39 -3.90 -6.32
CA ARG A 46 3.56 -2.44 -6.29
C ARG A 46 4.61 -2.08 -5.26
N LEU A 47 5.56 -1.22 -5.64
CA LEU A 47 6.46 -0.62 -4.66
C LEU A 47 5.83 0.64 -4.09
N VAL A 48 5.93 0.82 -2.78
CA VAL A 48 5.39 1.98 -2.06
C VAL A 48 6.43 2.54 -1.10
N ILE A 49 6.61 3.86 -1.13
CA ILE A 49 7.40 4.59 -0.13
C ILE A 49 6.62 5.83 0.27
N THR A 50 6.48 6.07 1.57
CA THR A 50 5.99 7.34 2.09
C THR A 50 7.20 8.16 2.54
N TYR A 51 7.50 9.24 1.83
CA TYR A 51 8.63 10.11 2.18
C TYR A 51 8.31 11.04 3.33
N THR A 52 7.08 11.52 3.37
CA THR A 52 6.63 12.46 4.39
C THR A 52 5.23 12.09 4.86
N GLY A 53 4.99 12.21 6.14
CA GLY A 53 3.70 11.91 6.76
C GLY A 53 3.55 10.46 7.19
N ARG A 54 2.34 10.09 7.57
CA ARG A 54 2.04 8.72 8.02
C ARG A 54 2.13 7.75 6.84
N ALA A 55 2.71 6.60 7.09
CA ALA A 55 2.90 5.59 6.07
C ALA A 55 1.72 4.61 6.01
N THR A 56 1.74 3.76 4.99
CA THR A 56 0.70 2.77 4.70
C THR A 56 0.47 1.83 5.88
N GLU A 57 -0.80 1.52 6.14
CA GLU A 57 -1.23 0.53 7.12
C GLU A 57 -1.55 -0.80 6.42
N TRP A 58 -1.28 -1.91 7.10
CA TRP A 58 -1.49 -3.23 6.52
C TRP A 58 -1.88 -4.27 7.56
N LEU A 59 -2.39 -5.41 7.10
CA LEU A 59 -2.87 -6.51 7.93
C LEU A 59 -2.24 -7.82 7.45
N THR A 60 -1.93 -8.70 8.39
CA THR A 60 -1.49 -10.07 8.04
C THR A 60 -2.70 -10.94 7.73
N ASN A 61 -2.53 -11.95 6.87
CA ASN A 61 -3.65 -12.83 6.46
C ASN A 61 -4.27 -13.59 7.63
N ASP A 62 -3.48 -13.96 8.64
CA ASP A 62 -3.95 -14.74 9.78
C ASP A 62 -4.80 -13.94 10.77
N THR A 63 -4.86 -12.62 10.61
CA THR A 63 -5.62 -11.73 11.51
C THR A 63 -6.94 -11.22 10.90
N ILE A 64 -7.29 -11.66 9.69
CA ILE A 64 -8.40 -11.09 8.94
C ILE A 64 -9.41 -12.13 8.47
N ASP A 65 -10.63 -11.65 8.27
CA ASP A 65 -11.69 -12.37 7.55
C ASP A 65 -11.86 -11.72 6.17
N ARG A 66 -11.26 -12.34 5.15
CA ARG A 66 -11.27 -11.81 3.78
C ARG A 66 -12.66 -11.73 3.15
N THR A 67 -13.65 -12.45 3.70
CA THR A 67 -15.04 -12.36 3.23
C THR A 67 -15.66 -10.98 3.48
N LYS A 68 -15.05 -10.20 4.36
CA LYS A 68 -15.51 -8.84 4.72
C LYS A 68 -14.89 -7.73 3.87
N LEU A 69 -14.09 -8.09 2.87
CA LEU A 69 -13.56 -7.12 1.92
C LEU A 69 -14.61 -6.70 0.89
N GLY A 70 -14.50 -5.48 0.39
CA GLY A 70 -15.38 -4.96 -0.67
C GLY A 70 -16.86 -5.06 -0.29
N ALA A 71 -17.65 -5.69 -1.13
CA ALA A 71 -19.09 -5.86 -0.90
C ALA A 71 -19.41 -6.64 0.38
N GLY A 72 -18.49 -7.51 0.83
CA GLY A 72 -18.66 -8.26 2.07
C GLY A 72 -18.68 -7.42 3.33
N SER A 73 -18.21 -6.17 3.26
CA SER A 73 -18.27 -5.22 4.37
C SER A 73 -19.68 -4.68 4.62
N LEU A 74 -20.61 -4.87 3.68
CA LEU A 74 -21.97 -4.33 3.72
C LEU A 74 -22.00 -2.80 3.91
N GLY A 75 -21.01 -2.11 3.36
CA GLY A 75 -20.86 -0.65 3.49
C GLY A 75 -20.35 -0.18 4.84
N GLN A 76 -19.99 -1.09 5.74
CA GLN A 76 -19.46 -0.74 7.06
C GLN A 76 -18.02 -0.25 6.97
N PRO A 77 -17.60 0.71 7.82
CA PRO A 77 -16.20 1.07 7.94
C PRO A 77 -15.37 -0.11 8.44
N ASP A 78 -14.06 -0.08 8.19
CA ASP A 78 -13.16 -1.20 8.48
C ASP A 78 -13.25 -1.71 9.93
N HIS A 79 -13.35 -0.80 10.90
CA HIS A 79 -13.40 -1.18 12.33
C HIS A 79 -14.72 -1.80 12.75
N LEU A 80 -15.76 -1.75 11.91
CA LEU A 80 -17.09 -2.32 12.19
C LEU A 80 -17.46 -3.48 11.26
N SER A 81 -16.70 -3.69 10.19
CA SER A 81 -17.06 -4.68 9.16
C SER A 81 -16.81 -6.13 9.59
N GLY A 82 -16.00 -6.34 10.61
CA GLY A 82 -15.56 -7.69 11.01
C GLY A 82 -14.31 -8.16 10.27
N LEU A 83 -13.68 -7.29 9.48
CA LEU A 83 -12.47 -7.62 8.75
C LEU A 83 -11.34 -8.05 9.69
N TYR A 84 -11.20 -7.38 10.84
CA TYR A 84 -10.24 -7.70 11.88
C TYR A 84 -10.89 -7.49 13.27
N ASP A 85 -10.34 -8.14 14.27
CA ASP A 85 -10.95 -8.15 15.62
C ASP A 85 -10.67 -6.88 16.43
N SER A 86 -9.47 -6.33 16.30
CA SER A 86 -9.09 -5.14 17.06
C SER A 86 -8.05 -4.29 16.34
N GLU A 87 -7.95 -3.03 16.75
CA GLU A 87 -6.96 -2.08 16.20
C GLU A 87 -5.51 -2.58 16.37
N SER A 88 -5.25 -3.47 17.33
CA SER A 88 -3.92 -4.04 17.55
C SER A 88 -3.45 -4.94 16.39
N ALA A 89 -4.38 -5.39 15.53
CA ALA A 89 -4.03 -6.16 14.33
C ALA A 89 -3.41 -5.29 13.24
N ILE A 90 -3.66 -3.99 13.27
CA ILE A 90 -3.16 -3.07 12.24
C ILE A 90 -1.66 -2.84 12.43
N ARG A 91 -0.92 -3.12 11.37
CA ARG A 91 0.52 -2.84 11.28
C ARG A 91 0.74 -1.58 10.47
N ARG A 92 1.82 -0.86 10.78
CA ARG A 92 2.14 0.39 10.11
C ARG A 92 3.56 0.36 9.59
N MET A 93 3.72 0.78 8.34
CA MET A 93 5.04 1.08 7.79
C MET A 93 5.52 2.39 8.39
N GLN A 94 6.83 2.59 8.39
CA GLN A 94 7.43 3.85 8.82
C GLN A 94 7.74 4.72 7.60
N PRO A 95 7.73 6.05 7.74
CA PRO A 95 8.23 6.91 6.66
C PRO A 95 9.65 6.50 6.25
N GLY A 96 9.89 6.41 4.95
CA GLY A 96 11.17 5.96 4.40
C GLY A 96 11.29 4.45 4.18
N ASP A 97 10.40 3.64 4.74
CA ASP A 97 10.37 2.20 4.44
C ASP A 97 10.05 1.98 2.96
N VAL A 98 10.83 1.13 2.32
CA VAL A 98 10.57 0.65 0.96
C VAL A 98 9.80 -0.66 1.07
N ALA A 99 8.57 -0.66 0.58
CA ALA A 99 7.71 -1.84 0.68
C ALA A 99 7.32 -2.35 -0.70
N LEU A 100 7.36 -3.67 -0.85
CA LEU A 100 6.83 -4.36 -2.02
C LEU A 100 5.55 -5.05 -1.63
N LEU A 101 4.44 -4.62 -2.24
CA LEU A 101 3.10 -5.12 -1.93
C LEU A 101 2.69 -6.10 -3.03
N LYS A 102 2.78 -7.39 -2.74
CA LYS A 102 2.28 -8.41 -3.68
C LYS A 102 0.78 -8.38 -3.74
N GLY A 103 0.25 -8.16 -4.93
CA GLY A 103 -1.18 -8.19 -5.19
C GLY A 103 -1.67 -9.57 -5.63
N SER A 104 -2.95 -9.64 -5.97
CA SER A 104 -3.54 -10.89 -6.47
C SER A 104 -3.06 -11.27 -7.87
N GLY A 105 -2.43 -10.34 -8.59
CA GLY A 105 -1.84 -10.63 -9.90
C GLY A 105 -0.50 -11.35 -9.86
N TRP A 106 0.10 -11.52 -8.68
CA TRP A 106 1.33 -12.30 -8.52
C TRP A 106 1.00 -13.79 -8.53
N GLU A 107 1.70 -14.56 -9.37
CA GLU A 107 1.47 -16.00 -9.48
C GLU A 107 1.62 -16.68 -8.11
N GLY A 108 0.62 -17.45 -7.72
CA GLY A 108 0.56 -18.12 -6.41
C GLY A 108 0.01 -17.26 -5.27
N ASN A 109 -0.34 -16.01 -5.55
CA ASN A 109 -0.83 -15.06 -4.55
C ASN A 109 -2.28 -14.61 -4.79
N GLU A 110 -3.02 -15.33 -5.62
CA GLU A 110 -4.37 -14.94 -6.08
C GLU A 110 -5.35 -14.78 -4.93
N ALA A 111 -5.22 -15.59 -3.90
CA ALA A 111 -6.10 -15.57 -2.72
C ALA A 111 -5.50 -14.80 -1.52
N THR A 112 -4.27 -14.31 -1.64
CA THR A 112 -3.52 -13.75 -0.50
C THR A 112 -2.89 -12.39 -0.78
N GLY A 113 -3.41 -11.65 -1.76
CA GLY A 113 -2.96 -10.27 -2.00
C GLY A 113 -2.92 -9.46 -0.70
N LEU A 114 -1.84 -8.73 -0.47
CA LEU A 114 -1.63 -7.99 0.78
C LEU A 114 -2.76 -6.99 1.02
N ILE A 115 -3.36 -7.06 2.20
CA ILE A 115 -4.40 -6.14 2.62
C ILE A 115 -3.76 -4.91 3.23
N HIS A 116 -4.05 -3.75 2.66
CA HIS A 116 -3.45 -2.48 3.06
C HIS A 116 -4.39 -1.31 2.78
N ARG A 117 -4.07 -0.16 3.37
CA ARG A 117 -4.81 1.09 3.13
C ARG A 117 -3.92 2.30 3.38
N SER A 118 -4.32 3.44 2.82
CA SER A 118 -3.79 4.74 3.21
C SER A 118 -4.25 5.07 4.64
N PRO A 119 -3.36 5.59 5.50
CA PRO A 119 -3.75 6.03 6.83
C PRO A 119 -4.63 7.27 6.78
N HIS A 120 -5.33 7.53 7.88
CA HIS A 120 -6.03 8.78 8.06
C HIS A 120 -5.03 9.94 8.04
N VAL A 121 -5.38 11.02 7.36
CA VAL A 121 -4.58 12.25 7.28
C VAL A 121 -5.33 13.34 8.04
N ALA A 122 -4.72 13.89 9.08
CA ALA A 122 -5.29 14.98 9.84
C ALA A 122 -5.30 16.28 9.00
N ASP A 123 -6.13 17.25 9.39
CA ASP A 123 -6.40 18.45 8.60
C ASP A 123 -5.15 19.25 8.20
N ASN A 124 -4.12 19.23 9.03
CA ASN A 124 -2.86 19.96 8.78
C ASN A 124 -1.70 19.05 8.40
N GLU A 125 -1.97 17.76 8.19
CA GLU A 125 -0.95 16.80 7.77
C GLU A 125 -0.98 16.62 6.26
N ARG A 126 0.18 16.23 5.71
CA ARG A 126 0.34 15.90 4.29
C ARG A 126 1.21 14.70 4.15
N ARG A 127 0.98 13.96 3.06
CA ARG A 127 1.80 12.81 2.68
C ARG A 127 2.48 13.07 1.36
N LEU A 128 3.71 12.61 1.24
CA LEU A 128 4.38 12.48 -0.04
C LEU A 128 4.60 10.99 -0.31
N LEU A 129 3.92 10.47 -1.32
CA LEU A 129 3.86 9.05 -1.63
C LEU A 129 4.46 8.76 -3.00
N LEU A 130 5.41 7.83 -3.04
CA LEU A 130 5.91 7.25 -4.29
C LEU A 130 5.31 5.86 -4.48
N THR A 131 4.81 5.60 -5.68
CA THR A 131 4.46 4.24 -6.11
C THR A 131 5.15 3.90 -7.41
N LEU A 132 5.59 2.65 -7.54
CA LEU A 132 6.08 2.09 -8.79
C LEU A 132 5.25 0.87 -9.17
N ASP A 133 4.82 0.83 -10.41
CA ASP A 133 4.06 -0.27 -10.99
C ASP A 133 4.72 -0.79 -12.26
N PHE A 134 4.38 -2.00 -12.64
CA PHE A 134 4.71 -2.51 -13.99
C PHE A 134 3.91 -1.73 -15.04
N ILE A 135 4.50 -1.56 -16.17
CA ILE A 135 3.83 -0.94 -17.32
C ILE A 135 3.24 -2.03 -18.22
#